data_94c516a67ecd6df43ef708ecaf4f4569
#
_entry.id   94c516a67ecd6df43ef708ecaf4f4569
#
_cell.length_a   1.000
_cell.length_b   1.000
_cell.length_c   1.000
_cell.angle_alpha   90.00
_cell.angle_beta   90.00
_cell.angle_gamma   90.00
#
_symmetry.space_group_name_H-M   'P 1'
#
loop_
_entity.id
_entity.type
_entity.pdbx_description
1 polymer ?
#
loop_
_entity_poly.entity_id
_entity_poly.type
_entity_poly.pdbx_seq_one_letter_code
_entity_poly.pdbx_strand_id
1 'polypeptide(L)'
;INQSVETLVKTSHLLAPFPAAMIDTAFFDRFHAYIPGWEIPKMRPEFFTNRYGLITDYLAEYMREMRKRSFSDAIDKFFKLGNNLNQRDVIAVRRTMSGLLKLMHPDGAYSKEDVRVCLTYAMEVRRRVKEQLKKLGGLEFFDVNFSYIDNETLEEFFVSVPEQGGSELIPAGMPKPGVVHLVTQAESGMTGLYRFETQMTAGNGKHSVSGLGSNTSAKEAIRVGFDYFKGNLNRVSAAAKFSDHEYHLHVVELHNTGPSTATSLA
;
A
#
# COMPACT_ATOMS: atom_id res chain seq x y z
N ILE A 1 -4.67 -6.59 -21.50
CA ILE A 1 -5.07 -7.78 -20.73
C ILE A 1 -6.34 -7.43 -19.99
N ASN A 2 -7.48 -8.01 -20.42
CA ASN A 2 -8.81 -7.71 -19.87
C ASN A 2 -9.19 -8.76 -18.82
N GLN A 3 -8.45 -8.81 -17.71
CA GLN A 3 -8.84 -9.63 -16.56
C GLN A 3 -9.27 -8.74 -15.39
N SER A 4 -10.21 -9.24 -14.60
CA SER A 4 -10.65 -8.54 -13.41
C SER A 4 -9.51 -8.47 -12.39
N VAL A 5 -9.02 -7.25 -12.15
CA VAL A 5 -7.97 -6.99 -11.16
C VAL A 5 -8.42 -7.41 -9.76
N GLU A 6 -9.68 -7.14 -9.43
CA GLU A 6 -10.25 -7.51 -8.13
C GLU A 6 -10.19 -9.01 -7.89
N THR A 7 -10.49 -9.81 -8.90
CA THR A 7 -10.37 -11.26 -8.82
C THR A 7 -8.91 -11.69 -8.66
N LEU A 8 -8.00 -11.12 -9.46
CA LEU A 8 -6.57 -11.46 -9.40
C LEU A 8 -5.94 -11.12 -8.05
N VAL A 9 -6.31 -9.99 -7.45
CA VAL A 9 -5.82 -9.59 -6.12
C VAL A 9 -6.22 -10.61 -5.05
N LYS A 10 -7.44 -11.14 -5.15
CA LYS A 10 -8.00 -12.09 -4.16
C LYS A 10 -7.53 -13.54 -4.37
N THR A 11 -7.25 -13.95 -5.59
CA THR A 11 -7.04 -15.37 -5.92
C THR A 11 -5.63 -15.71 -6.38
N SER A 12 -4.83 -14.71 -6.78
CA SER A 12 -3.53 -14.95 -7.40
C SER A 12 -2.63 -13.71 -7.28
N HIS A 13 -1.76 -13.50 -8.23
CA HIS A 13 -0.86 -12.36 -8.34
C HIS A 13 -1.17 -11.57 -9.63
N LEU A 14 -0.81 -10.28 -9.64
CA LEU A 14 -1.10 -9.36 -10.75
C LEU A 14 -0.29 -9.66 -12.03
N LEU A 15 0.69 -10.56 -11.96
CA LEU A 15 1.49 -11.02 -13.10
C LEU A 15 0.90 -12.27 -13.76
N ALA A 16 -0.16 -12.88 -13.18
CA ALA A 16 -0.82 -14.07 -13.73
C ALA A 16 -1.30 -13.94 -15.19
N PRO A 17 -1.68 -12.75 -15.70
CA PRO A 17 -2.07 -12.59 -17.09
C PRO A 17 -0.95 -12.74 -18.13
N PHE A 18 0.31 -12.83 -17.72
CA PHE A 18 1.41 -13.10 -18.63
C PHE A 18 1.39 -14.57 -19.11
N PRO A 19 1.95 -14.89 -20.29
CA PRO A 19 2.11 -16.26 -20.72
C PRO A 19 2.85 -17.10 -19.69
N ALA A 20 2.43 -18.36 -19.51
CA ALA A 20 3.03 -19.25 -18.50
C ALA A 20 4.56 -19.37 -18.61
N ALA A 21 5.10 -19.35 -19.84
CA ALA A 21 6.54 -19.37 -20.08
C ALA A 21 7.29 -18.12 -19.56
N MET A 22 6.58 -17.04 -19.27
CA MET A 22 7.16 -15.80 -18.71
C MET A 22 6.98 -15.71 -17.18
N ILE A 23 6.19 -16.62 -16.59
CA ILE A 23 5.95 -16.61 -15.13
C ILE A 23 7.14 -17.29 -14.46
N ASP A 24 8.19 -16.51 -14.30
CA ASP A 24 9.45 -16.88 -13.68
C ASP A 24 9.91 -15.75 -12.74
N THR A 25 10.26 -16.10 -11.51
CA THR A 25 10.66 -15.13 -10.49
C THR A 25 11.90 -14.35 -10.89
N ALA A 26 12.89 -15.04 -11.51
CA ALA A 26 14.12 -14.40 -11.93
C ALA A 26 13.90 -13.44 -13.11
N PHE A 27 12.92 -13.75 -13.97
CA PHE A 27 12.51 -12.84 -15.05
C PHE A 27 11.83 -11.58 -14.50
N PHE A 28 10.84 -11.73 -13.64
CA PHE A 28 10.12 -10.60 -13.07
C PHE A 28 10.97 -9.78 -12.10
N ASP A 29 11.94 -10.40 -11.42
CA ASP A 29 12.86 -9.65 -10.54
C ASP A 29 13.80 -8.69 -11.29
N ARG A 30 13.85 -8.78 -12.62
CA ARG A 30 14.55 -7.82 -13.49
C ARG A 30 13.69 -6.61 -13.87
N PHE A 31 12.41 -6.60 -13.56
CA PHE A 31 11.56 -5.46 -13.80
C PHE A 31 11.91 -4.34 -12.82
N HIS A 32 12.20 -3.17 -13.34
CA HIS A 32 12.59 -2.05 -12.51
C HIS A 32 11.41 -1.39 -11.79
N ALA A 33 10.23 -1.44 -12.40
CA ALA A 33 9.05 -0.76 -11.91
C ALA A 33 7.78 -1.54 -12.25
N TYR A 34 6.79 -1.44 -11.38
CA TYR A 34 5.43 -1.87 -11.63
C TYR A 34 4.48 -0.70 -11.40
N ILE A 35 3.78 -0.29 -12.45
CA ILE A 35 2.79 0.78 -12.41
C ILE A 35 1.43 0.18 -12.71
N PRO A 36 0.50 0.13 -11.74
CA PRO A 36 -0.81 -0.41 -11.96
C PRO A 36 -1.64 0.48 -12.90
N GLY A 37 -2.25 -0.13 -13.92
CA GLY A 37 -3.04 0.60 -14.90
C GLY A 37 -4.29 1.28 -14.31
N TRP A 38 -4.81 0.79 -13.20
CA TRP A 38 -5.97 1.41 -12.51
C TRP A 38 -5.63 2.70 -11.76
N GLU A 39 -4.35 2.96 -11.46
CA GLU A 39 -3.89 4.25 -10.91
C GLU A 39 -3.78 5.33 -11.97
N ILE A 40 -3.76 4.95 -13.25
CA ILE A 40 -3.76 5.89 -14.36
C ILE A 40 -5.20 6.34 -14.60
N PRO A 41 -5.51 7.64 -14.48
CA PRO A 41 -6.86 8.13 -14.68
C PRO A 41 -7.35 7.83 -16.10
N LYS A 42 -8.62 7.43 -16.22
CA LYS A 42 -9.25 7.24 -17.52
C LYS A 42 -9.25 8.57 -18.29
N MET A 43 -8.99 8.49 -19.59
CA MET A 43 -9.03 9.68 -20.45
C MET A 43 -10.39 10.38 -20.34
N ARG A 44 -10.32 11.69 -20.12
CA ARG A 44 -11.48 12.59 -20.02
C ARG A 44 -11.25 13.79 -20.93
N PRO A 45 -12.32 14.44 -21.41
CA PRO A 45 -12.19 15.65 -22.25
C PRO A 45 -11.32 16.74 -21.61
N GLU A 46 -11.34 16.86 -20.28
CA GLU A 46 -10.57 17.87 -19.53
C GLU A 46 -9.04 17.66 -19.61
N PHE A 47 -8.61 16.48 -20.01
CA PHE A 47 -7.17 16.17 -20.17
C PHE A 47 -6.62 16.61 -21.54
N PHE A 48 -7.49 16.97 -22.47
CA PHE A 48 -7.06 17.52 -23.74
C PHE A 48 -6.78 19.01 -23.61
N THR A 49 -5.61 19.42 -24.08
CA THR A 49 -5.24 20.82 -24.08
C THR A 49 -5.61 21.49 -25.40
N ASN A 50 -6.04 22.76 -25.34
CA ASN A 50 -6.21 23.62 -26.50
C ASN A 50 -4.93 24.39 -26.86
N ARG A 51 -3.83 24.13 -26.14
CA ARG A 51 -2.51 24.74 -26.37
C ARG A 51 -1.68 23.86 -27.26
N TYR A 52 -0.66 24.47 -27.89
CA TYR A 52 0.34 23.72 -28.65
C TYR A 52 1.06 22.74 -27.74
N GLY A 53 1.15 21.48 -28.17
CA GLY A 53 1.90 20.45 -27.51
C GLY A 53 3.33 20.35 -28.05
N LEU A 54 4.16 19.63 -27.34
CA LEU A 54 5.49 19.27 -27.82
C LEU A 54 5.37 18.27 -28.97
N ILE A 55 6.12 18.50 -30.05
CA ILE A 55 6.19 17.55 -31.17
C ILE A 55 6.81 16.24 -30.67
N THR A 56 6.13 15.12 -30.88
CA THR A 56 6.56 13.80 -30.38
C THR A 56 7.94 13.38 -30.92
N ASP A 57 8.27 13.74 -32.15
CA ASP A 57 9.57 13.46 -32.76
C ASP A 57 10.71 14.21 -32.03
N TYR A 58 10.46 15.47 -31.69
CA TYR A 58 11.41 16.25 -30.89
C TYR A 58 11.58 15.62 -29.48
N LEU A 59 10.47 15.21 -28.86
CA LEU A 59 10.53 14.53 -27.56
C LEU A 59 11.34 13.23 -27.65
N ALA A 60 11.17 12.46 -28.72
CA ALA A 60 11.93 11.23 -28.93
C ALA A 60 13.44 11.48 -29.04
N GLU A 61 13.86 12.47 -29.83
CA GLU A 61 15.28 12.83 -29.96
C GLU A 61 15.84 13.44 -28.66
N TYR A 62 15.04 14.25 -27.96
CA TYR A 62 15.41 14.76 -26.64
C TYR A 62 15.65 13.61 -25.64
N MET A 63 14.75 12.64 -25.56
CA MET A 63 14.90 11.47 -24.69
C MET A 63 16.10 10.62 -25.10
N ARG A 64 16.42 10.54 -26.39
CA ARG A 64 17.60 9.85 -26.91
C ARG A 64 18.88 10.52 -26.43
N GLU A 65 18.97 11.85 -26.48
CA GLU A 65 20.11 12.60 -25.95
C GLU A 65 20.24 12.43 -24.42
N MET A 66 19.13 12.49 -23.71
CA MET A 66 19.13 12.30 -22.25
C MET A 66 19.58 10.90 -21.80
N ARG A 67 19.51 9.89 -22.67
CA ARG A 67 20.07 8.56 -22.39
C ARG A 67 21.59 8.55 -22.23
N LYS A 68 22.28 9.49 -22.80
CA LYS A 68 23.76 9.64 -22.70
C LYS A 68 24.19 10.16 -21.32
N ARG A 69 23.30 10.76 -20.56
CA ARG A 69 23.55 11.28 -19.20
C ARG A 69 23.08 10.29 -18.14
N SER A 70 23.73 10.28 -16.99
CA SER A 70 23.29 9.52 -15.81
C SER A 70 23.26 10.42 -14.58
N PHE A 71 22.18 10.36 -13.84
CA PHE A 71 22.05 11.01 -12.53
C PHE A 71 21.94 9.97 -11.40
N SER A 72 22.42 8.75 -11.65
CA SER A 72 22.37 7.66 -10.68
C SER A 72 23.10 7.97 -9.38
N ASP A 73 24.15 8.79 -9.46
CA ASP A 73 25.00 9.16 -8.32
C ASP A 73 24.40 10.31 -7.48
N ALA A 74 23.29 10.90 -7.96
CA ALA A 74 22.59 11.95 -7.21
C ALA A 74 22.09 11.44 -5.84
N ILE A 75 21.78 10.15 -5.71
CA ILE A 75 21.41 9.54 -4.43
C ILE A 75 22.54 9.73 -3.43
N ASP A 76 23.75 9.35 -3.78
CA ASP A 76 24.88 9.27 -2.85
C ASP A 76 25.30 10.65 -2.30
N LYS A 77 24.90 11.74 -2.96
CA LYS A 77 25.11 13.10 -2.46
C LYS A 77 24.31 13.40 -1.18
N PHE A 78 23.10 12.85 -1.08
CA PHE A 78 22.14 13.23 -0.06
C PHE A 78 21.64 12.05 0.80
N PHE A 79 21.63 10.86 0.22
CA PHE A 79 21.02 9.68 0.82
C PHE A 79 21.87 8.44 0.62
N LYS A 80 21.67 7.45 1.51
CA LYS A 80 22.19 6.10 1.39
C LYS A 80 21.01 5.13 1.33
N LEU A 81 21.06 4.16 0.42
CA LEU A 81 20.07 3.12 0.34
C LEU A 81 20.19 2.17 1.54
N GLY A 82 19.05 1.72 2.05
CA GLY A 82 18.97 0.79 3.18
C GLY A 82 19.59 -0.59 2.87
N ASN A 83 19.91 -1.34 3.90
CA ASN A 83 20.64 -2.59 3.80
C ASN A 83 19.82 -3.76 3.24
N ASN A 84 18.50 -3.66 3.24
CA ASN A 84 17.59 -4.75 2.81
C ASN A 84 17.34 -4.80 1.29
N LEU A 85 17.97 -3.92 0.53
CA LEU A 85 17.90 -3.92 -0.93
C LEU A 85 18.97 -4.85 -1.51
N ASN A 86 18.56 -5.82 -2.32
CA ASN A 86 19.52 -6.63 -3.06
C ASN A 86 20.10 -5.85 -4.26
N GLN A 87 21.11 -6.41 -4.92
CA GLN A 87 21.79 -5.76 -6.04
C GLN A 87 20.84 -5.35 -7.18
N ARG A 88 19.82 -6.17 -7.48
CA ARG A 88 18.82 -5.84 -8.52
C ARG A 88 17.93 -4.69 -8.11
N ASP A 89 17.57 -4.61 -6.83
CA ASP A 89 16.78 -3.51 -6.30
C ASP A 89 17.55 -2.18 -6.37
N VAL A 90 18.81 -2.20 -5.96
CA VAL A 90 19.71 -1.03 -6.05
C VAL A 90 19.81 -0.53 -7.49
N ILE A 91 20.04 -1.43 -8.45
CA ILE A 91 20.12 -1.07 -9.87
C ILE A 91 18.79 -0.49 -10.37
N ALA A 92 17.67 -1.13 -10.02
CA ALA A 92 16.34 -0.69 -10.43
C ALA A 92 16.01 0.70 -9.88
N VAL A 93 16.24 0.91 -8.59
CA VAL A 93 15.96 2.20 -7.92
C VAL A 93 16.85 3.31 -8.52
N ARG A 94 18.16 3.08 -8.63
CA ARG A 94 19.08 4.08 -9.20
C ARG A 94 18.73 4.48 -10.63
N ARG A 95 18.38 3.52 -11.48
CA ARG A 95 18.01 3.79 -12.88
C ARG A 95 16.68 4.51 -12.99
N THR A 96 15.69 4.10 -12.22
CA THR A 96 14.35 4.73 -12.23
C THR A 96 14.45 6.16 -11.71
N MET A 97 15.12 6.38 -10.58
CA MET A 97 15.35 7.71 -10.01
C MET A 97 16.11 8.62 -10.98
N SER A 98 17.19 8.12 -11.60
CA SER A 98 17.94 8.86 -12.63
C SER A 98 17.05 9.23 -13.82
N GLY A 99 16.13 8.34 -14.22
CA GLY A 99 15.16 8.62 -15.28
C GLY A 99 14.20 9.74 -14.91
N LEU A 100 13.65 9.70 -13.70
CA LEU A 100 12.74 10.74 -13.19
C LEU A 100 13.44 12.11 -13.08
N LEU A 101 14.65 12.14 -12.51
CA LEU A 101 15.43 13.37 -12.43
C LEU A 101 15.72 13.98 -13.80
N LYS A 102 16.03 13.17 -14.80
CA LYS A 102 16.26 13.65 -16.18
C LYS A 102 15.02 14.30 -16.79
N LEU A 103 13.84 13.79 -16.46
CA LEU A 103 12.57 14.35 -16.94
C LEU A 103 12.23 15.66 -16.23
N MET A 104 12.49 15.76 -14.93
CA MET A 104 12.17 16.93 -14.13
C MET A 104 13.25 18.02 -14.21
N HIS A 105 14.53 17.62 -14.22
CA HIS A 105 15.70 18.50 -14.16
C HIS A 105 16.72 18.14 -15.25
N PRO A 106 16.37 18.36 -16.51
CA PRO A 106 17.26 17.99 -17.64
C PRO A 106 18.56 18.76 -17.68
N ASP A 107 18.59 19.94 -17.09
CA ASP A 107 19.78 20.78 -16.93
C ASP A 107 20.75 20.25 -15.85
N GLY A 108 20.28 19.36 -14.97
CA GLY A 108 21.04 18.82 -13.85
C GLY A 108 21.01 19.69 -12.59
N ALA A 109 20.18 20.75 -12.58
CA ALA A 109 20.00 21.61 -11.42
C ALA A 109 18.85 21.06 -10.54
N TYR A 110 19.15 20.15 -9.62
CA TYR A 110 18.21 19.52 -8.69
C TYR A 110 18.61 19.76 -7.24
N SER A 111 17.63 19.90 -6.38
CA SER A 111 17.77 20.00 -4.93
C SER A 111 17.77 18.64 -4.26
N LYS A 112 18.10 18.60 -2.95
CA LYS A 112 17.94 17.42 -2.08
C LYS A 112 16.50 16.91 -2.09
N GLU A 113 15.52 17.82 -2.06
CA GLU A 113 14.11 17.49 -2.08
C GLU A 113 13.67 16.82 -3.40
N ASP A 114 14.14 17.31 -4.54
CA ASP A 114 13.86 16.70 -5.85
C ASP A 114 14.40 15.26 -5.92
N VAL A 115 15.61 15.05 -5.40
CA VAL A 115 16.18 13.69 -5.30
C VAL A 115 15.36 12.84 -4.36
N ARG A 116 14.90 13.35 -3.21
CA ARG A 116 14.08 12.64 -2.24
C ARG A 116 12.76 12.18 -2.86
N VAL A 117 12.07 13.07 -3.55
CA VAL A 117 10.81 12.76 -4.24
C VAL A 117 11.02 11.67 -5.28
N CYS A 118 12.00 11.83 -6.17
CA CYS A 118 12.31 10.85 -7.22
C CYS A 118 12.75 9.50 -6.63
N LEU A 119 13.51 9.51 -5.55
CA LEU A 119 13.97 8.31 -4.85
C LEU A 119 12.79 7.54 -4.24
N THR A 120 11.89 8.24 -3.54
CA THR A 120 10.70 7.65 -2.93
C THR A 120 9.82 6.97 -3.99
N TYR A 121 9.56 7.64 -5.11
CA TYR A 121 8.83 7.04 -6.23
C TYR A 121 9.53 5.83 -6.82
N ALA A 122 10.85 5.92 -7.06
CA ALA A 122 11.63 4.82 -7.63
C ALA A 122 11.63 3.58 -6.73
N MET A 123 11.75 3.78 -5.43
CA MET A 123 11.68 2.71 -4.44
C MET A 123 10.28 2.09 -4.40
N GLU A 124 9.26 2.92 -4.41
CA GLU A 124 7.87 2.46 -4.38
C GLU A 124 7.52 1.58 -5.56
N VAL A 125 7.77 2.01 -6.79
CA VAL A 125 7.44 1.22 -7.98
C VAL A 125 8.26 -0.07 -8.07
N ARG A 126 9.47 -0.09 -7.49
CA ARG A 126 10.27 -1.31 -7.36
C ARG A 126 9.75 -2.23 -6.25
N ARG A 127 9.34 -1.67 -5.12
CA ARG A 127 8.73 -2.41 -4.03
C ARG A 127 7.49 -3.17 -4.51
N ARG A 128 6.66 -2.55 -5.36
CA ARG A 128 5.49 -3.20 -5.98
C ARG A 128 5.86 -4.44 -6.81
N VAL A 129 7.00 -4.43 -7.48
CA VAL A 129 7.51 -5.66 -8.15
C VAL A 129 7.75 -6.75 -7.13
N LYS A 130 8.41 -6.43 -6.02
CA LYS A 130 8.69 -7.40 -4.95
C LYS A 130 7.43 -7.94 -4.30
N GLU A 131 6.42 -7.11 -4.11
CA GLU A 131 5.10 -7.55 -3.59
C GLU A 131 4.46 -8.63 -4.46
N GLN A 132 4.61 -8.52 -5.79
CA GLN A 132 4.11 -9.56 -6.68
C GLN A 132 4.99 -10.82 -6.67
N LEU A 133 6.30 -10.67 -6.51
CA LEU A 133 7.23 -11.78 -6.37
C LEU A 133 6.98 -12.60 -5.09
N LYS A 134 6.63 -11.97 -3.98
CA LYS A 134 6.18 -12.65 -2.76
C LYS A 134 5.03 -13.62 -3.03
N LYS A 135 4.08 -13.21 -3.87
CA LYS A 135 2.92 -14.03 -4.24
C LYS A 135 3.24 -15.15 -5.22
N LEU A 136 4.31 -15.01 -6.01
CA LEU A 136 4.78 -16.06 -6.93
C LEU A 136 5.51 -17.19 -6.22
N GLY A 137 6.06 -16.93 -5.05
CA GLY A 137 6.80 -17.88 -4.25
C GLY A 137 8.28 -17.54 -4.14
N GLY A 138 8.86 -17.98 -3.02
CA GLY A 138 10.25 -17.74 -2.66
C GLY A 138 10.35 -16.98 -1.34
N LEU A 139 10.86 -17.65 -0.30
CA LEU A 139 11.08 -17.04 1.02
C LEU A 139 12.00 -15.81 0.94
N GLU A 140 12.86 -15.75 -0.06
CA GLU A 140 13.80 -14.65 -0.32
C GLU A 140 13.12 -13.29 -0.59
N PHE A 141 11.82 -13.30 -0.93
CA PHE A 141 11.07 -12.06 -1.21
C PHE A 141 10.22 -11.59 -0.03
N PHE A 142 10.18 -12.32 1.07
CA PHE A 142 9.29 -11.98 2.20
C PHE A 142 9.81 -10.82 3.06
N ASP A 143 11.12 -10.63 3.12
CA ASP A 143 11.75 -9.65 4.02
C ASP A 143 12.17 -8.36 3.27
N VAL A 144 11.26 -7.82 2.48
CA VAL A 144 11.55 -6.63 1.68
C VAL A 144 11.04 -5.37 2.36
N ASN A 145 11.91 -4.75 3.14
CA ASN A 145 11.72 -3.39 3.65
C ASN A 145 12.61 -2.42 2.87
N PHE A 146 12.00 -1.64 1.98
CA PHE A 146 12.73 -0.60 1.28
C PHE A 146 12.87 0.63 2.16
N SER A 147 14.12 1.05 2.37
CA SER A 147 14.43 2.24 3.14
C SER A 147 15.59 3.02 2.52
N TYR A 148 15.69 4.28 2.88
CA TYR A 148 16.85 5.13 2.62
C TYR A 148 17.18 5.96 3.86
N ILE A 149 18.45 6.29 4.01
CA ILE A 149 18.97 7.02 5.15
C ILE A 149 19.42 8.40 4.67
N ASP A 150 19.00 9.44 5.32
CA ASP A 150 19.47 10.79 5.08
C ASP A 150 20.91 10.95 5.57
N ASN A 151 21.83 11.39 4.72
CA ASN A 151 23.25 11.50 5.06
C ASN A 151 23.56 12.59 6.11
N GLU A 152 22.69 13.58 6.28
CA GLU A 152 22.88 14.68 7.22
C GLU A 152 22.28 14.37 8.59
N THR A 153 21.03 13.87 8.60
CA THR A 153 20.30 13.58 9.85
C THR A 153 20.53 12.18 10.38
N LEU A 154 21.04 11.27 9.54
CA LEU A 154 21.16 9.83 9.80
C LEU A 154 19.82 9.15 10.09
N GLU A 155 18.72 9.80 9.78
CA GLU A 155 17.38 9.26 9.95
C GLU A 155 17.06 8.30 8.80
N GLU A 156 16.49 7.14 9.14
CA GLU A 156 16.08 6.14 8.16
C GLU A 156 14.59 6.29 7.84
N PHE A 157 14.29 6.41 6.56
CA PHE A 157 12.93 6.54 6.02
C PHE A 157 12.53 5.27 5.29
N PHE A 158 11.43 4.67 5.73
CA PHE A 158 10.87 3.49 5.10
C PHE A 158 9.85 3.89 4.03
N VAL A 159 9.97 3.27 2.85
CA VAL A 159 9.00 3.43 1.79
C VAL A 159 7.92 2.38 1.97
N SER A 160 6.78 2.83 2.49
CA SER A 160 5.55 2.05 2.54
C SER A 160 4.57 2.59 1.52
N VAL A 161 3.81 1.72 0.88
CA VAL A 161 2.68 2.14 0.07
C VAL A 161 1.49 2.32 0.97
N PRO A 162 0.83 3.45 0.92
CA PRO A 162 -0.58 3.48 1.23
C PRO A 162 -1.27 2.62 0.16
N GLU A 163 -1.76 1.46 0.52
CA GLU A 163 -2.58 0.69 -0.39
C GLU A 163 -3.75 1.55 -0.85
N GLN A 164 -3.87 1.70 -2.17
CA GLN A 164 -5.00 2.34 -2.83
C GLN A 164 -5.20 3.84 -2.55
N GLY A 165 -4.16 4.65 -2.75
CA GLY A 165 -4.28 6.12 -2.79
C GLY A 165 -4.78 6.74 -1.49
N GLY A 166 -4.65 6.03 -0.40
CA GLY A 166 -5.11 6.44 0.91
C GLY A 166 -4.00 7.07 1.71
N SER A 167 -4.42 7.98 2.52
CA SER A 167 -3.84 8.38 3.78
C SER A 167 -3.23 7.20 4.55
N GLU A 168 -2.38 7.50 5.50
CA GLU A 168 -1.86 6.56 6.49
C GLU A 168 -2.92 5.53 6.92
N LEU A 169 -2.56 4.24 6.90
CA LEU A 169 -3.46 3.14 7.31
C LEU A 169 -4.06 3.38 8.69
N ILE A 170 -3.26 3.98 9.57
CA ILE A 170 -3.69 4.49 10.86
C ILE A 170 -3.46 6.00 10.82
N PRO A 171 -4.50 6.83 10.74
CA PRO A 171 -4.35 8.28 10.72
C PRO A 171 -3.61 8.78 11.95
N ALA A 172 -2.62 9.66 11.75
CA ALA A 172 -1.97 10.36 12.83
C ALA A 172 -2.97 11.29 13.53
N GLY A 173 -2.96 11.32 14.86
CA GLY A 173 -3.81 12.19 15.66
C GLY A 173 -4.71 11.46 16.66
N MET A 174 -5.65 12.17 17.24
CA MET A 174 -6.61 11.56 18.18
C MET A 174 -7.52 10.57 17.46
N PRO A 175 -7.66 9.33 17.97
CA PRO A 175 -8.60 8.35 17.43
C PRO A 175 -10.03 8.92 17.44
N LYS A 176 -10.76 8.72 16.36
CA LYS A 176 -12.18 9.07 16.34
C LYS A 176 -12.95 8.09 17.24
N PRO A 177 -13.89 8.58 18.09
CA PRO A 177 -14.75 7.69 18.84
C PRO A 177 -15.46 6.67 17.93
N GLY A 178 -15.50 5.43 18.33
CA GLY A 178 -16.09 4.35 17.55
C GLY A 178 -15.18 3.74 16.48
N VAL A 179 -13.92 4.15 16.42
CA VAL A 179 -12.93 3.59 15.48
C VAL A 179 -11.75 3.03 16.26
N VAL A 180 -11.43 1.75 16.06
CA VAL A 180 -10.28 1.07 16.67
C VAL A 180 -9.52 0.31 15.58
N HIS A 181 -8.19 0.37 15.64
CA HIS A 181 -7.30 -0.41 14.78
C HIS A 181 -6.74 -1.59 15.57
N LEU A 182 -6.81 -2.77 15.00
CA LEU A 182 -6.32 -4.02 15.59
C LEU A 182 -5.37 -4.74 14.65
N VAL A 183 -4.32 -5.31 15.22
CA VAL A 183 -3.38 -6.19 14.53
C VAL A 183 -3.67 -7.61 14.95
N THR A 184 -3.95 -8.50 14.00
CA THR A 184 -4.26 -9.90 14.28
C THR A 184 -3.86 -10.80 13.10
N GLN A 185 -3.88 -12.12 13.32
CA GLN A 185 -3.59 -13.08 12.26
C GLN A 185 -4.79 -13.27 11.33
N ALA A 186 -4.52 -13.36 10.05
CA ALA A 186 -5.47 -13.77 9.02
C ALA A 186 -5.52 -15.30 8.86
N GLU A 187 -6.52 -15.81 8.13
CA GLU A 187 -6.60 -17.25 7.77
C GLU A 187 -5.38 -17.74 6.99
N SER A 188 -4.72 -16.87 6.28
CA SER A 188 -3.45 -17.13 5.60
C SER A 188 -2.24 -17.33 6.53
N GLY A 189 -2.40 -17.10 7.84
CA GLY A 189 -1.32 -17.09 8.83
C GLY A 189 -0.50 -15.80 8.85
N MET A 190 -0.80 -14.86 7.96
CA MET A 190 -0.14 -13.55 7.92
C MET A 190 -0.73 -12.60 8.97
N THR A 191 0.08 -11.68 9.46
CA THR A 191 -0.38 -10.59 10.33
C THR A 191 -1.08 -9.53 9.49
N GLY A 192 -2.34 -9.25 9.82
CA GLY A 192 -3.16 -8.25 9.17
C GLY A 192 -3.51 -7.07 10.09
N LEU A 193 -3.77 -5.93 9.49
CA LEU A 193 -4.30 -4.75 10.16
C LEU A 193 -5.77 -4.61 9.81
N TYR A 194 -6.59 -4.48 10.85
CA TYR A 194 -8.05 -4.38 10.74
C TYR A 194 -8.54 -3.11 11.42
N ARG A 195 -9.52 -2.46 10.81
CA ARG A 195 -10.20 -1.30 11.40
C ARG A 195 -11.62 -1.70 11.79
N PHE A 196 -11.95 -1.47 13.05
CA PHE A 196 -13.26 -1.63 13.60
C PHE A 196 -13.98 -0.30 13.66
N GLU A 197 -15.13 -0.22 13.05
CA GLU A 197 -16.00 0.95 13.08
C GLU A 197 -17.30 0.58 13.80
N THR A 198 -17.58 1.29 14.87
CA THR A 198 -18.81 1.07 15.65
C THR A 198 -19.72 2.28 15.44
N GLN A 199 -20.94 2.01 15.01
CA GLN A 199 -22.02 3.00 14.93
C GLN A 199 -23.08 2.65 15.95
N MET A 200 -23.61 3.68 16.61
CA MET A 200 -24.68 3.57 17.56
C MET A 200 -25.87 4.41 17.09
N THR A 201 -27.00 3.80 16.96
CA THR A 201 -28.27 4.44 16.57
C THR A 201 -29.34 4.18 17.62
N ALA A 202 -30.39 5.00 17.66
CA ALA A 202 -31.53 4.75 18.55
C ALA A 202 -32.17 3.40 18.19
N GLY A 203 -32.46 2.56 19.20
CA GLY A 203 -32.96 1.23 18.91
C GLY A 203 -33.34 0.43 20.16
N ASN A 204 -33.20 -0.89 20.10
CA ASN A 204 -33.75 -1.83 21.10
C ASN A 204 -32.71 -2.81 21.66
N GLY A 205 -31.43 -2.45 21.73
CA GLY A 205 -30.38 -3.28 22.31
C GLY A 205 -29.89 -4.41 21.41
N LYS A 206 -30.18 -4.36 20.12
CA LYS A 206 -29.66 -5.32 19.14
C LYS A 206 -28.27 -4.91 18.67
N HIS A 207 -27.50 -5.90 18.22
CA HIS A 207 -26.24 -5.66 17.53
C HIS A 207 -26.20 -6.38 16.18
N SER A 208 -25.47 -5.80 15.24
CA SER A 208 -25.20 -6.38 13.94
C SER A 208 -23.73 -6.24 13.60
N VAL A 209 -23.20 -7.20 12.86
CA VAL A 209 -21.78 -7.23 12.48
C VAL A 209 -21.67 -7.41 10.98
N SER A 210 -20.78 -6.64 10.34
CA SER A 210 -20.48 -6.75 8.92
C SER A 210 -18.97 -6.74 8.67
N GLY A 211 -18.56 -7.17 7.46
CA GLY A 211 -17.15 -7.18 7.07
C GLY A 211 -16.36 -8.44 7.42
N LEU A 212 -16.98 -9.45 8.05
CA LEU A 212 -16.32 -10.72 8.43
C LEU A 212 -16.58 -11.88 7.46
N GLY A 213 -17.28 -11.65 6.37
CA GLY A 213 -17.60 -12.71 5.40
C GLY A 213 -18.28 -13.93 6.05
N SER A 214 -17.77 -15.12 5.77
CA SER A 214 -18.25 -16.39 6.29
C SER A 214 -17.58 -16.84 7.59
N ASN A 215 -16.64 -16.06 8.15
CA ASN A 215 -15.90 -16.46 9.36
C ASN A 215 -16.78 -16.51 10.59
N THR A 216 -17.16 -17.72 10.99
CA THR A 216 -18.03 -17.98 12.13
C THR A 216 -17.33 -17.75 13.46
N SER A 217 -16.04 -18.08 13.56
CA SER A 217 -15.26 -17.92 14.80
C SER A 217 -15.09 -16.45 15.17
N ALA A 218 -14.80 -15.59 14.18
CA ALA A 218 -14.70 -14.15 14.42
C ALA A 218 -16.05 -13.52 14.80
N LYS A 219 -17.16 -13.98 14.20
CA LYS A 219 -18.51 -13.55 14.58
C LYS A 219 -18.86 -13.94 16.01
N GLU A 220 -18.47 -15.15 16.39
CA GLU A 220 -18.68 -15.64 17.76
C GLU A 220 -17.84 -14.85 18.77
N ALA A 221 -16.57 -14.58 18.47
CA ALA A 221 -15.70 -13.78 19.32
C ALA A 221 -16.29 -12.37 19.56
N ILE A 222 -16.78 -11.72 18.51
CA ILE A 222 -17.43 -10.41 18.64
C ILE A 222 -18.72 -10.51 19.46
N ARG A 223 -19.50 -11.56 19.30
CA ARG A 223 -20.69 -11.78 20.11
C ARG A 223 -20.36 -11.88 21.60
N VAL A 224 -19.33 -12.66 21.95
CA VAL A 224 -18.85 -12.78 23.34
C VAL A 224 -18.38 -11.44 23.89
N GLY A 225 -17.58 -10.69 23.12
CA GLY A 225 -17.13 -9.35 23.51
C GLY A 225 -18.31 -8.39 23.72
N PHE A 226 -19.35 -8.49 22.88
CA PHE A 226 -20.54 -7.67 22.98
C PHE A 226 -21.38 -8.01 24.21
N ASP A 227 -21.52 -9.29 24.50
CA ASP A 227 -22.23 -9.76 25.72
C ASP A 227 -21.49 -9.32 27.00
N TYR A 228 -20.16 -9.35 26.98
CA TYR A 228 -19.32 -8.80 28.05
C TYR A 228 -19.52 -7.28 28.22
N PHE A 229 -19.49 -6.53 27.10
CA PHE A 229 -19.77 -5.08 27.12
C PHE A 229 -21.15 -4.79 27.71
N LYS A 230 -22.18 -5.52 27.28
CA LYS A 230 -23.54 -5.38 27.80
C LYS A 230 -23.61 -5.60 29.31
N GLY A 231 -22.93 -6.61 29.82
CA GLY A 231 -22.90 -6.92 31.26
C GLY A 231 -22.12 -5.87 32.08
N ASN A 232 -21.20 -5.15 31.47
CA ASN A 232 -20.30 -4.21 32.14
C ASN A 232 -20.54 -2.73 31.77
N LEU A 233 -21.59 -2.42 31.01
CA LEU A 233 -21.86 -1.05 30.56
C LEU A 233 -21.91 -0.03 31.69
N ASN A 234 -22.47 -0.42 32.84
CA ASN A 234 -22.55 0.46 34.02
C ASN A 234 -21.19 0.87 34.58
N ARG A 235 -20.11 0.13 34.26
CA ARG A 235 -18.73 0.46 34.64
C ARG A 235 -18.13 1.52 33.73
N VAL A 236 -18.62 1.60 32.49
CA VAL A 236 -18.16 2.54 31.47
C VAL A 236 -18.96 3.85 31.55
N SER A 237 -20.26 3.75 31.68
CA SER A 237 -21.16 4.91 31.79
C SER A 237 -22.38 4.57 32.63
N ALA A 238 -22.59 5.28 33.73
CA ALA A 238 -23.74 5.15 34.58
C ALA A 238 -25.05 5.67 33.93
N ALA A 239 -24.95 6.51 32.93
CA ALA A 239 -26.05 7.15 32.24
C ALA A 239 -26.51 6.39 30.99
N ALA A 240 -25.68 5.50 30.44
CA ALA A 240 -25.99 4.79 29.21
C ALA A 240 -26.88 3.57 29.50
N LYS A 241 -27.97 3.45 28.76
CA LYS A 241 -28.83 2.27 28.77
C LYS A 241 -28.63 1.52 27.47
N PHE A 242 -28.22 0.27 27.57
CA PHE A 242 -27.99 -0.61 26.43
C PHE A 242 -29.25 -0.78 25.56
N SER A 243 -30.40 -0.88 26.21
CA SER A 243 -31.71 -1.10 25.57
C SER A 243 -32.16 0.02 24.64
N ASP A 244 -31.61 1.20 24.78
CA ASP A 244 -32.10 2.39 24.07
C ASP A 244 -31.35 2.59 22.71
N HIS A 245 -30.39 1.72 22.41
CA HIS A 245 -29.56 1.83 21.22
C HIS A 245 -29.42 0.51 20.46
N GLU A 246 -29.23 0.61 19.17
CA GLU A 246 -28.71 -0.47 18.31
C GLU A 246 -27.26 -0.19 17.96
N TYR A 247 -26.48 -1.26 17.85
CA TYR A 247 -25.05 -1.20 17.63
C TYR A 247 -24.69 -1.92 16.32
N HIS A 248 -24.03 -1.22 15.43
CA HIS A 248 -23.51 -1.81 14.22
C HIS A 248 -21.97 -1.79 14.25
N LEU A 249 -21.37 -2.97 14.16
CA LEU A 249 -19.92 -3.14 14.09
C LEU A 249 -19.52 -3.50 12.67
N HIS A 250 -18.67 -2.68 12.06
CA HIS A 250 -18.12 -2.94 10.74
C HIS A 250 -16.62 -3.21 10.84
N VAL A 251 -16.18 -4.34 10.28
CA VAL A 251 -14.77 -4.73 10.25
C VAL A 251 -14.24 -4.52 8.87
N VAL A 252 -13.23 -3.66 8.75
CA VAL A 252 -12.54 -3.34 7.49
C VAL A 252 -11.14 -3.90 7.55
N GLU A 253 -10.82 -4.76 6.62
CA GLU A 253 -9.46 -5.23 6.42
C GLU A 253 -8.64 -4.17 5.67
N LEU A 254 -7.46 -3.83 6.18
CA LEU A 254 -6.63 -2.75 5.62
C LEU A 254 -5.44 -3.25 4.80
N HIS A 255 -5.07 -4.53 4.90
CA HIS A 255 -3.84 -5.08 4.32
C HIS A 255 -4.03 -6.19 3.27
N ASN A 256 -5.26 -6.50 2.84
CA ASN A 256 -5.53 -7.62 1.91
C ASN A 256 -4.93 -8.97 2.36
N THR A 257 -4.83 -9.21 3.66
CA THR A 257 -4.31 -10.45 4.24
C THR A 257 -5.37 -11.55 4.35
N GLY A 258 -6.62 -11.22 4.07
CA GLY A 258 -7.78 -12.07 4.22
C GLY A 258 -8.48 -11.91 5.57
N PRO A 259 -9.65 -12.55 5.74
CA PRO A 259 -10.43 -12.43 6.98
C PRO A 259 -9.60 -12.89 8.18
N SER A 260 -9.80 -12.21 9.31
CA SER A 260 -9.13 -12.57 10.56
C SER A 260 -9.64 -13.91 11.09
N THR A 261 -8.73 -14.79 11.50
CA THR A 261 -9.05 -16.01 12.25
C THR A 261 -9.20 -15.74 13.74
N ALA A 262 -8.89 -14.53 14.20
CA ALA A 262 -8.62 -14.30 15.60
C ALA A 262 -9.89 -14.31 16.45
N THR A 263 -9.88 -15.20 17.39
CA THR A 263 -10.64 -15.11 18.63
C THR A 263 -10.26 -13.88 19.48
N SER A 264 -9.15 -13.20 19.14
CA SER A 264 -8.68 -11.96 19.78
C SER A 264 -9.42 -10.68 19.34
N LEU A 265 -10.48 -10.82 18.54
CA LEU A 265 -11.38 -9.71 18.21
C LEU A 265 -12.42 -9.42 19.32
N ALA A 266 -12.43 -10.20 20.39
CA ALA A 266 -13.38 -10.06 21.50
C ALA A 266 -12.92 -9.08 22.58
#